data_099be417b2c91ace5bf288471027244b
#
_entry.id   099be417b2c91ace5bf288471027244b
#
_cell.length_a   1.000
_cell.length_b   1.000
_cell.length_c   1.000
_cell.angle_alpha   90.00
_cell.angle_beta   90.00
_cell.angle_gamma   90.00
#
_symmetry.space_group_name_H-M   'P 1'
#
loop_
_entity.id
_entity.type
_entity.pdbx_description
1 polymer ?
#
loop_
_entity_poly.entity_id
_entity_poly.type
_entity_poly.pdbx_seq_one_letter_code
_entity_poly.pdbx_strand_id
1 'polypeptide(L)'
;GIGAGRAANIKNCELCARKIADVSTSDKIVVEKSTVPVRTAESIRRVLAANSKGLNFQVLSNPEFLAEGTAIADLQAPARVLIGGEQTPAGLAAIAALVDVYANWVPREQIITTNLWSSEMGKLVANAFLAQRVSSINSISALCEATDADVSEISRAIGSDPRIGPQFLNASV
;
A
#
# COMPACT_ATOMS: atom_id res chain seq x y z
N GLY A 1 5.45 5.49 17.09
CA GLY A 1 5.94 6.73 16.47
C GLY A 1 6.98 7.41 17.31
N ILE A 2 7.85 8.20 16.71
CA ILE A 2 8.90 8.96 17.39
C ILE A 2 8.50 10.44 17.38
N GLY A 3 8.62 11.09 18.54
CA GLY A 3 8.35 12.53 18.69
C GLY A 3 6.89 12.87 19.00
N ALA A 4 6.62 14.18 19.14
CA ALA A 4 5.28 14.70 19.36
C ALA A 4 4.38 14.38 18.14
N GLY A 5 3.19 13.85 18.36
CA GLY A 5 2.23 13.53 17.31
C GLY A 5 2.36 12.12 16.70
N ARG A 6 3.17 11.22 17.25
CA ARG A 6 3.30 9.82 16.79
C ARG A 6 3.72 9.68 15.31
N ALA A 7 4.58 10.57 14.82
CA ALA A 7 5.10 10.49 13.46
C ALA A 7 5.78 9.13 13.21
N ALA A 8 5.60 8.58 12.01
CA ALA A 8 6.27 7.35 11.62
C ALA A 8 7.78 7.58 11.47
N ASN A 9 8.57 6.58 11.84
CA ASN A 9 10.02 6.61 11.71
C ASN A 9 10.44 6.04 10.36
N ILE A 10 10.83 6.90 9.41
CA ILE A 10 11.31 6.52 8.07
C ILE A 10 12.84 6.36 7.99
N LYS A 11 13.56 6.44 9.11
CA LYS A 11 15.03 6.39 9.15
C LYS A 11 15.59 5.15 8.45
N ASN A 12 14.94 4.00 8.60
CA ASN A 12 15.41 2.78 7.94
C ASN A 12 15.29 2.86 6.42
N CYS A 13 14.22 3.49 5.89
CA CYS A 13 14.07 3.71 4.45
C CYS A 13 15.19 4.64 3.91
N GLU A 14 15.51 5.70 4.65
CA GLU A 14 16.60 6.61 4.30
C GLU A 14 17.98 5.92 4.35
N LEU A 15 18.23 5.08 5.35
CA LEU A 15 19.46 4.30 5.46
C LEU A 15 19.60 3.30 4.31
N CYS A 16 18.51 2.61 3.92
CA CYS A 16 18.48 1.75 2.76
C CYS A 16 18.79 2.52 1.46
N ALA A 17 18.18 3.70 1.29
CA ALA A 17 18.44 4.55 0.12
C ALA A 17 19.91 4.97 0.03
N ARG A 18 20.53 5.37 1.15
CA ARG A 18 21.96 5.70 1.22
C ARG A 18 22.81 4.49 0.83
N LYS A 19 22.50 3.31 1.37
CA LYS A 19 23.23 2.08 1.02
C LYS A 19 23.10 1.72 -0.44
N ILE A 20 21.91 1.89 -1.04
CA ILE A 20 21.70 1.68 -2.49
C ILE A 20 22.59 2.64 -3.29
N ALA A 21 22.61 3.93 -2.94
CA ALA A 21 23.46 4.92 -3.60
C ALA A 21 24.95 4.54 -3.51
N ASP A 22 25.40 4.11 -2.33
CA ASP A 22 26.80 3.75 -2.08
C ASP A 22 27.28 2.54 -2.91
N VAL A 23 26.43 1.50 -3.03
CA VAL A 23 26.84 0.24 -3.69
C VAL A 23 26.51 0.20 -5.17
N SER A 24 25.62 1.06 -5.65
CA SER A 24 25.22 1.06 -7.06
C SER A 24 26.38 1.49 -7.97
N THR A 25 26.49 0.81 -9.09
CA THR A 25 27.49 1.06 -10.16
C THR A 25 26.84 1.47 -11.48
N SER A 26 25.51 1.50 -11.54
CA SER A 26 24.73 1.91 -12.71
C SER A 26 23.38 2.46 -12.26
N ASP A 27 22.66 3.11 -13.17
CA ASP A 27 21.29 3.59 -12.98
C ASP A 27 20.38 2.44 -12.52
N LYS A 28 19.41 2.74 -11.68
CA LYS A 28 18.48 1.75 -11.07
C LYS A 28 17.06 2.28 -11.00
N ILE A 29 16.11 1.36 -11.08
CA ILE A 29 14.75 1.55 -10.60
C ILE A 29 14.71 1.01 -9.16
N VAL A 30 14.40 1.87 -8.21
CA VAL A 30 14.27 1.55 -6.79
C VAL A 30 12.80 1.47 -6.44
N VAL A 31 12.35 0.33 -5.96
CA VAL A 31 10.94 0.08 -5.64
C VAL A 31 10.75 0.09 -4.13
N GLU A 32 9.98 1.06 -3.65
CA GLU A 32 9.54 1.12 -2.27
C GLU A 32 8.27 0.25 -2.13
N LYS A 33 8.39 -0.85 -1.37
CA LYS A 33 7.34 -1.86 -1.24
C LYS A 33 6.62 -1.81 0.11
N SER A 34 7.23 -1.17 1.09
CA SER A 34 6.70 -1.08 2.45
C SER A 34 5.49 -0.14 2.52
N THR A 35 4.63 -0.36 3.50
CA THR A 35 3.59 0.62 3.86
C THR A 35 4.24 1.79 4.60
N VAL A 36 4.24 2.95 3.99
CA VAL A 36 4.95 4.14 4.46
C VAL A 36 4.04 5.38 4.44
N PRO A 37 4.37 6.42 5.23
CA PRO A 37 3.70 7.71 5.11
C PRO A 37 3.85 8.30 3.71
N VAL A 38 2.85 9.06 3.28
CA VAL A 38 2.92 9.82 2.02
C VAL A 38 4.16 10.72 1.98
N ARG A 39 4.83 10.81 0.84
CA ARG A 39 6.09 11.51 0.56
C ARG A 39 7.36 10.78 1.03
N THR A 40 7.29 9.55 1.49
CA THR A 40 8.47 8.75 1.82
C THR A 40 9.30 8.45 0.57
N ALA A 41 8.67 8.07 -0.53
CA ALA A 41 9.36 7.85 -1.81
C ALA A 41 10.02 9.13 -2.35
N GLU A 42 9.45 10.31 -2.11
CA GLU A 42 10.10 11.58 -2.41
C GLU A 42 11.37 11.78 -1.57
N SER A 43 11.34 11.43 -0.28
CA SER A 43 12.52 11.49 0.58
C SER A 43 13.62 10.51 0.13
N ILE A 44 13.24 9.28 -0.23
CA ILE A 44 14.14 8.29 -0.81
C ILE A 44 14.78 8.84 -2.09
N ARG A 45 13.99 9.42 -2.98
CA ARG A 45 14.49 10.02 -4.23
C ARG A 45 15.52 11.13 -3.96
N ARG A 46 15.27 12.02 -3.00
CA ARG A 46 16.20 13.08 -2.63
C ARG A 46 17.53 12.52 -2.13
N VAL A 47 17.48 11.47 -1.30
CA VAL A 47 18.70 10.78 -0.81
C VAL A 47 19.48 10.16 -1.98
N LEU A 48 18.80 9.49 -2.90
CA LEU A 48 19.41 8.85 -4.06
C LEU A 48 19.98 9.88 -5.04
N ALA A 49 19.29 10.99 -5.28
CA ALA A 49 19.74 12.08 -6.16
C ALA A 49 21.01 12.78 -5.66
N ALA A 50 21.26 12.74 -4.35
CA ALA A 50 22.46 13.33 -3.75
C ALA A 50 23.71 12.45 -3.91
N ASN A 51 23.68 11.36 -4.72
CA ASN A 51 24.85 10.52 -4.95
C ASN A 51 25.94 11.28 -5.72
N SER A 52 27.20 11.01 -5.37
CA SER A 52 28.37 11.65 -6.01
C SER A 52 28.81 10.96 -7.30
N LYS A 53 28.15 9.88 -7.71
CA LYS A 53 28.54 9.04 -8.85
C LYS A 53 27.89 9.46 -10.16
N GLY A 54 26.98 10.45 -10.13
CA GLY A 54 26.21 10.88 -11.32
C GLY A 54 25.20 9.85 -11.83
N LEU A 55 24.82 8.87 -10.98
CA LEU A 55 23.86 7.84 -11.32
C LEU A 55 22.43 8.37 -11.21
N ASN A 56 21.57 7.92 -12.12
CA ASN A 56 20.15 8.24 -12.13
C ASN A 56 19.33 7.13 -11.50
N PHE A 57 18.47 7.50 -10.57
CA PHE A 57 17.56 6.59 -9.90
C PHE A 57 16.11 7.00 -10.15
N GLN A 58 15.29 6.06 -10.61
CA GLN A 58 13.84 6.21 -10.62
C GLN A 58 13.28 5.52 -9.37
N VAL A 59 12.40 6.20 -8.63
CA VAL A 59 11.79 5.65 -7.43
C VAL A 59 10.32 5.38 -7.70
N LEU A 60 9.88 4.16 -7.44
CA LEU A 60 8.49 3.73 -7.55
C LEU A 60 7.93 3.36 -6.19
N SER A 61 6.68 3.69 -5.95
CA SER A 61 5.86 3.16 -4.86
C SER A 61 5.08 1.95 -5.36
N ASN A 62 5.23 0.81 -4.72
CA ASN A 62 4.50 -0.41 -5.04
C ASN A 62 4.08 -1.13 -3.75
N PRO A 63 3.12 -0.55 -3.00
CA PRO A 63 2.68 -1.12 -1.74
C PRO A 63 2.04 -2.49 -1.95
N GLU A 64 2.21 -3.37 -0.97
CA GLU A 64 1.56 -4.68 -0.95
C GLU A 64 0.17 -4.60 -0.29
N PHE A 65 -0.71 -5.53 -0.65
CA PHE A 65 -2.06 -5.67 -0.08
C PHE A 65 -2.28 -7.10 0.44
N LEU A 66 -1.22 -7.71 0.96
CA LEU A 66 -1.23 -9.07 1.46
C LEU A 66 -1.96 -9.15 2.80
N ALA A 67 -2.71 -10.22 3.01
CA ALA A 67 -3.33 -10.53 4.28
C ALA A 67 -2.47 -11.54 5.06
N GLU A 68 -2.48 -11.42 6.38
CA GLU A 68 -1.83 -12.38 7.25
C GLU A 68 -2.47 -13.78 7.08
N GLY A 69 -1.66 -14.80 6.94
CA GLY A 69 -2.10 -16.18 6.69
C GLY A 69 -2.28 -16.54 5.21
N THR A 70 -2.55 -15.58 4.29
CA THR A 70 -2.75 -15.84 2.86
C THR A 70 -1.73 -15.17 1.95
N ALA A 71 -0.69 -14.56 2.51
CA ALA A 71 0.24 -13.68 1.81
C ALA A 71 0.86 -14.27 0.53
N ILE A 72 1.20 -15.57 0.53
CA ILE A 72 1.77 -16.23 -0.66
C ILE A 72 0.72 -16.35 -1.76
N ALA A 73 -0.50 -16.79 -1.43
CA ALA A 73 -1.59 -16.89 -2.39
C ALA A 73 -1.97 -15.51 -2.95
N ASP A 74 -2.05 -14.50 -2.07
CA ASP A 74 -2.34 -13.12 -2.47
C ASP A 74 -1.25 -12.53 -3.38
N LEU A 75 0.02 -12.93 -3.22
CA LEU A 75 1.10 -12.51 -4.11
C LEU A 75 1.03 -13.17 -5.47
N GLN A 76 0.63 -14.45 -5.51
CA GLN A 76 0.51 -15.21 -6.75
C GLN A 76 -0.73 -14.83 -7.57
N ALA A 77 -1.83 -14.49 -6.90
CA ALA A 77 -3.08 -14.09 -7.52
C ALA A 77 -3.66 -12.84 -6.81
N PRO A 78 -2.99 -11.68 -6.93
CA PRO A 78 -3.42 -10.47 -6.24
C PRO A 78 -4.72 -9.94 -6.84
N ALA A 79 -5.62 -9.44 -5.99
CA ALA A 79 -6.82 -8.73 -6.46
C ALA A 79 -6.46 -7.46 -7.27
N ARG A 80 -5.33 -6.84 -6.93
CA ARG A 80 -4.74 -5.71 -7.66
C ARG A 80 -3.25 -5.54 -7.32
N VAL A 81 -2.51 -4.97 -8.26
CA VAL A 81 -1.16 -4.43 -8.06
C VAL A 81 -1.21 -2.92 -8.24
N LEU A 82 -0.66 -2.15 -7.32
CA LEU A 82 -0.62 -0.69 -7.39
C LEU A 82 0.82 -0.23 -7.60
N ILE A 83 1.07 0.55 -8.66
CA ILE A 83 2.40 1.07 -9.00
C ILE A 83 2.30 2.57 -9.20
N GLY A 84 3.01 3.33 -8.36
CA GLY A 84 3.11 4.77 -8.47
C GLY A 84 4.51 5.24 -8.84
N GLY A 85 4.60 6.24 -9.69
CA GLY A 85 5.88 6.84 -10.06
C GLY A 85 5.73 8.27 -10.56
N GLU A 86 6.84 8.91 -10.86
CA GLU A 86 6.82 10.26 -11.44
C GLU A 86 6.18 10.25 -12.83
N GLN A 87 5.43 11.30 -13.14
CA GLN A 87 4.73 11.46 -14.42
C GLN A 87 5.63 12.15 -15.46
N THR A 88 6.92 11.83 -15.42
CA THR A 88 7.92 12.23 -16.41
C THR A 88 8.17 11.08 -17.39
N PRO A 89 8.76 11.33 -18.58
CA PRO A 89 9.10 10.24 -19.50
C PRO A 89 9.94 9.12 -18.86
N ALA A 90 10.93 9.44 -18.03
CA ALA A 90 11.76 8.47 -17.33
C ALA A 90 10.96 7.72 -16.24
N GLY A 91 10.12 8.41 -15.49
CA GLY A 91 9.24 7.82 -14.48
C GLY A 91 8.22 6.87 -15.10
N LEU A 92 7.59 7.26 -16.20
CA LEU A 92 6.65 6.41 -16.94
C LEU A 92 7.33 5.17 -17.53
N ALA A 93 8.56 5.30 -18.02
CA ALA A 93 9.37 4.15 -18.47
C ALA A 93 9.69 3.18 -17.31
N ALA A 94 10.00 3.73 -16.14
CA ALA A 94 10.23 2.91 -14.93
C ALA A 94 8.95 2.19 -14.47
N ILE A 95 7.79 2.87 -14.50
CA ILE A 95 6.49 2.26 -14.23
C ILE A 95 6.24 1.11 -15.21
N ALA A 96 6.42 1.33 -16.51
CA ALA A 96 6.22 0.32 -17.54
C ALA A 96 7.11 -0.91 -17.31
N ALA A 97 8.39 -0.71 -16.96
CA ALA A 97 9.31 -1.80 -16.66
C ALA A 97 8.82 -2.66 -15.47
N LEU A 98 8.28 -2.05 -14.40
CA LEU A 98 7.73 -2.81 -13.27
C LEU A 98 6.41 -3.48 -13.63
N VAL A 99 5.56 -2.84 -14.43
CA VAL A 99 4.33 -3.45 -14.99
C VAL A 99 4.68 -4.71 -15.77
N ASP A 100 5.71 -4.69 -16.62
CA ASP A 100 6.12 -5.84 -17.41
C ASP A 100 6.64 -7.00 -16.53
N VAL A 101 7.27 -6.71 -15.40
CA VAL A 101 7.62 -7.73 -14.41
C VAL A 101 6.37 -8.43 -13.88
N TYR A 102 5.40 -7.66 -13.38
CA TYR A 102 4.15 -8.23 -12.83
C TYR A 102 3.29 -8.93 -13.89
N ALA A 103 3.27 -8.43 -15.12
CA ALA A 103 2.49 -9.00 -16.22
C ALA A 103 2.88 -10.44 -16.60
N ASN A 104 3.98 -10.98 -16.06
CA ASN A 104 4.32 -12.39 -16.21
C ASN A 104 3.36 -13.34 -15.49
N TRP A 105 2.63 -12.86 -14.46
CA TRP A 105 1.68 -13.70 -13.71
C TRP A 105 0.40 -12.96 -13.29
N VAL A 106 0.33 -11.64 -13.44
CA VAL A 106 -0.83 -10.81 -13.08
C VAL A 106 -1.46 -10.25 -14.35
N PRO A 107 -2.77 -10.41 -14.59
CA PRO A 107 -3.47 -9.76 -15.69
C PRO A 107 -3.27 -8.24 -15.67
N ARG A 108 -3.01 -7.64 -16.84
CA ARG A 108 -2.69 -6.20 -16.93
C ARG A 108 -3.81 -5.31 -16.43
N GLU A 109 -5.06 -5.71 -16.53
CA GLU A 109 -6.23 -5.01 -16.02
C GLU A 109 -6.28 -4.92 -14.48
N GLN A 110 -5.54 -5.78 -13.80
CA GLN A 110 -5.37 -5.74 -12.33
C GLN A 110 -4.19 -4.89 -11.89
N ILE A 111 -3.38 -4.38 -12.82
CA ILE A 111 -2.22 -3.53 -12.53
C ILE A 111 -2.64 -2.07 -12.71
N ILE A 112 -2.74 -1.36 -11.59
CA ILE A 112 -3.17 0.04 -11.53
C ILE A 112 -1.92 0.92 -11.45
N THR A 113 -1.79 1.87 -12.38
CA THR A 113 -0.68 2.83 -12.37
C THR A 113 -1.17 4.21 -11.94
N THR A 114 -0.39 4.90 -11.12
CA THR A 114 -0.74 6.22 -10.56
C THR A 114 0.49 7.11 -10.44
N ASN A 115 0.29 8.35 -9.98
CA ASN A 115 1.40 9.13 -9.49
C ASN A 115 1.91 8.56 -8.14
N LEU A 116 3.09 9.01 -7.73
CA LEU A 116 3.81 8.49 -6.57
C LEU A 116 3.01 8.61 -5.26
N TRP A 117 2.45 9.78 -4.99
CA TRP A 117 1.72 10.06 -3.75
C TRP A 117 0.37 9.34 -3.69
N SER A 118 -0.32 9.21 -4.82
CA SER A 118 -1.58 8.45 -4.88
C SER A 118 -1.37 6.98 -4.57
N SER A 119 -0.24 6.40 -4.98
CA SER A 119 0.11 5.02 -4.64
C SER A 119 0.34 4.86 -3.13
N GLU A 120 1.19 5.70 -2.52
CA GLU A 120 1.45 5.66 -1.08
C GLU A 120 0.16 5.86 -0.27
N MET A 121 -0.63 6.88 -0.63
CA MET A 121 -1.90 7.19 0.05
C MET A 121 -2.93 6.08 -0.15
N GLY A 122 -3.01 5.49 -1.33
CA GLY A 122 -3.96 4.42 -1.65
C GLY A 122 -3.87 3.23 -0.69
N LYS A 123 -2.66 2.83 -0.31
CA LYS A 123 -2.45 1.78 0.69
C LYS A 123 -2.96 2.18 2.08
N LEU A 124 -2.63 3.39 2.53
CA LEU A 124 -3.05 3.89 3.84
C LEU A 124 -4.56 4.04 3.92
N VAL A 125 -5.18 4.59 2.88
CA VAL A 125 -6.63 4.76 2.79
C VAL A 125 -7.34 3.40 2.76
N ALA A 126 -6.84 2.41 2.02
CA ALA A 126 -7.40 1.07 2.02
C ALA A 126 -7.43 0.48 3.44
N ASN A 127 -6.32 0.55 4.17
CA ASN A 127 -6.26 0.07 5.55
C ASN A 127 -7.22 0.84 6.47
N ALA A 128 -7.34 2.17 6.30
CA ALA A 128 -8.26 2.99 7.09
C ALA A 128 -9.73 2.61 6.84
N PHE A 129 -10.13 2.35 5.60
CA PHE A 129 -11.48 1.90 5.26
C PHE A 129 -11.80 0.53 5.83
N LEU A 130 -10.85 -0.41 5.81
CA LEU A 130 -11.04 -1.73 6.43
C LEU A 130 -11.22 -1.59 7.95
N ALA A 131 -10.38 -0.80 8.62
CA ALA A 131 -10.50 -0.52 10.04
C ALA A 131 -11.81 0.19 10.39
N GLN A 132 -12.28 1.11 9.55
CA GLN A 132 -13.56 1.78 9.73
C GLN A 132 -14.73 0.79 9.68
N ARG A 133 -14.71 -0.20 8.78
CA ARG A 133 -15.76 -1.23 8.71
C ARG A 133 -15.83 -2.03 10.00
N VAL A 134 -14.68 -2.50 10.50
CA VAL A 134 -14.61 -3.21 11.79
C VAL A 134 -15.11 -2.32 12.94
N SER A 135 -14.69 -1.06 12.99
CA SER A 135 -15.15 -0.11 14.01
C SER A 135 -16.66 0.12 13.94
N SER A 136 -17.21 0.20 12.72
CA SER A 136 -18.66 0.38 12.53
C SER A 136 -19.45 -0.82 13.04
N ILE A 137 -19.05 -2.05 12.69
CA ILE A 137 -19.78 -3.23 13.14
C ILE A 137 -19.62 -3.46 14.65
N ASN A 138 -18.50 -3.09 15.25
CA ASN A 138 -18.32 -3.11 16.69
C ASN A 138 -19.27 -2.13 17.40
N SER A 139 -19.51 -0.94 16.83
CA SER A 139 -20.50 0.00 17.36
C SER A 139 -21.92 -0.56 17.28
N ILE A 140 -22.25 -1.26 16.20
CA ILE A 140 -23.54 -1.95 16.05
C ILE A 140 -23.66 -3.11 17.04
N SER A 141 -22.58 -3.86 17.32
CA SER A 141 -22.58 -4.92 18.33
C SER A 141 -23.00 -4.39 19.71
N ALA A 142 -22.47 -3.24 20.12
CA ALA A 142 -22.86 -2.60 21.38
C ALA A 142 -24.36 -2.23 21.41
N LEU A 143 -24.92 -1.79 20.28
CA LEU A 143 -26.36 -1.53 20.16
C LEU A 143 -27.19 -2.81 20.21
N CYS A 144 -26.69 -3.91 19.64
CA CYS A 144 -27.35 -5.23 19.72
C CYS A 144 -27.46 -5.71 21.17
N GLU A 145 -26.40 -5.55 21.97
CA GLU A 145 -26.42 -5.90 23.40
C GLU A 145 -27.51 -5.15 24.18
N ALA A 146 -27.86 -3.93 23.76
CA ALA A 146 -28.90 -3.12 24.39
C ALA A 146 -30.33 -3.43 23.88
N THR A 147 -30.48 -4.22 22.81
CA THR A 147 -31.79 -4.38 22.11
C THR A 147 -32.16 -5.83 21.85
N ASP A 148 -31.48 -6.81 22.41
CA ASP A 148 -31.65 -8.25 22.16
C ASP A 148 -31.51 -8.66 20.66
N ALA A 149 -30.87 -7.82 19.83
CA ALA A 149 -30.56 -8.13 18.45
C ALA A 149 -29.25 -8.94 18.35
N ASP A 150 -29.09 -9.73 17.29
CA ASP A 150 -27.88 -10.52 17.03
C ASP A 150 -27.04 -9.83 15.96
N VAL A 151 -25.80 -9.47 16.31
CA VAL A 151 -24.87 -8.78 15.40
C VAL A 151 -24.49 -9.64 14.20
N SER A 152 -24.46 -10.96 14.34
CA SER A 152 -24.14 -11.88 13.24
C SER A 152 -25.25 -11.94 12.21
N GLU A 153 -26.52 -11.88 12.67
CA GLU A 153 -27.67 -11.78 11.77
C GLU A 153 -27.67 -10.46 11.01
N ILE A 154 -27.39 -9.35 11.71
CA ILE A 154 -27.26 -8.02 11.09
C ILE A 154 -26.12 -8.02 10.07
N SER A 155 -24.94 -8.52 10.43
CA SER A 155 -23.78 -8.61 9.54
C SER A 155 -24.10 -9.40 8.27
N ARG A 156 -24.80 -10.53 8.41
CA ARG A 156 -25.25 -11.34 7.27
C ARG A 156 -26.26 -10.58 6.41
N ALA A 157 -27.23 -9.91 7.03
CA ALA A 157 -28.27 -9.16 6.32
C ALA A 157 -27.69 -8.01 5.52
N ILE A 158 -26.85 -7.15 6.12
CA ILE A 158 -26.23 -6.01 5.42
C ILE A 158 -25.14 -6.45 4.45
N GLY A 159 -24.41 -7.52 4.76
CA GLY A 159 -23.36 -8.08 3.92
C GLY A 159 -23.88 -8.72 2.63
N SER A 160 -25.17 -9.08 2.56
CA SER A 160 -25.83 -9.56 1.34
C SER A 160 -26.09 -8.46 0.32
N ASP A 161 -26.05 -7.18 0.72
CA ASP A 161 -26.14 -6.05 -0.22
C ASP A 161 -24.80 -5.92 -0.98
N PRO A 162 -24.79 -6.04 -2.33
CA PRO A 162 -23.54 -5.98 -3.12
C PRO A 162 -22.83 -4.63 -3.01
N ARG A 163 -23.50 -3.55 -2.58
CA ARG A 163 -22.88 -2.23 -2.35
C ARG A 163 -22.05 -2.23 -1.07
N ILE A 164 -22.35 -3.10 -0.11
CA ILE A 164 -21.66 -3.25 1.17
C ILE A 164 -20.69 -4.43 1.10
N GLY A 165 -21.18 -5.62 0.74
CA GLY A 165 -20.42 -6.86 0.72
C GLY A 165 -20.10 -7.39 2.13
N PRO A 166 -19.76 -8.68 2.26
CA PRO A 166 -19.63 -9.37 3.57
C PRO A 166 -18.30 -9.14 4.29
N GLN A 167 -17.30 -8.58 3.62
CA GLN A 167 -15.93 -8.48 4.15
C GLN A 167 -15.83 -7.46 5.29
N PHE A 168 -15.11 -7.79 6.36
CA PHE A 168 -14.84 -6.92 7.51
C PHE A 168 -16.09 -6.47 8.28
N LEU A 169 -17.11 -7.34 8.35
CA LEU A 169 -18.34 -7.13 9.13
C LEU A 169 -18.44 -8.06 10.35
N ASN A 170 -17.36 -8.73 10.75
CA ASN A 170 -17.34 -9.50 11.99
C ASN A 170 -16.90 -8.58 13.13
N ALA A 171 -17.76 -8.47 14.15
CA ALA A 171 -17.40 -7.77 15.37
C ALA A 171 -16.24 -8.49 16.07
N SER A 172 -15.23 -7.76 16.46
CA SER A 172 -14.02 -8.28 17.11
C SER A 172 -13.38 -7.22 18.00
N VAL A 173 -12.64 -7.63 18.99
CA VAL A 173 -11.78 -6.78 19.85
C VAL A 173 -10.50 -6.42 19.13
#